data_375023f7d4cb5f0d1a1a92eaba3dc0a4
#
_entry.id   375023f7d4cb5f0d1a1a92eaba3dc0a4
#
_cell.length_a   1.000
_cell.length_b   1.000
_cell.length_c   1.000
_cell.angle_alpha   90.00
_cell.angle_beta   90.00
_cell.angle_gamma   90.00
#
_symmetry.space_group_name_H-M   'P 1'
#
loop_
_entity.id
_entity.type
_entity.pdbx_description
1 polymer ?
#
loop_
_entity_poly.entity_id
_entity_poly.type
_entity_poly.pdbx_seq_one_letter_code
_entity_poly.pdbx_strand_id
1 'polypeptide(L)'
;MCPPPADPFRLRVDDEVAAALSQGRPVVALESTLIAHGLPWPDNIELAQQVEATVRAGGAVPATVAMIAGELCVGLDLEQIESVARGHFVKVAAADLGPLVATGGNGATTVSATVYAAARAGISVFATGGIGGVHRGDAWDVSSDLTTLAKRHDGKFPTES
;
A
#
# COMPACT_ATOMS: atom_id res chain seq x y z
N MET A 1 22.94 13.57 21.92
CA MET A 1 22.23 12.56 21.12
C MET A 1 21.07 13.28 20.43
N CYS A 2 21.15 13.47 19.12
CA CYS A 2 20.09 14.13 18.37
C CYS A 2 18.87 13.17 18.34
N PRO A 3 17.63 13.62 18.62
CA PRO A 3 16.47 12.75 18.44
C PRO A 3 16.43 12.31 16.97
N PRO A 4 16.00 11.07 16.70
CA PRO A 4 15.84 10.62 15.32
C PRO A 4 14.92 11.62 14.59
N PRO A 5 15.18 11.91 13.30
CA PRO A 5 14.32 12.80 12.55
C PRO A 5 12.89 12.30 12.64
N ALA A 6 11.95 13.22 12.90
CA ALA A 6 10.54 12.90 12.88
C ALA A 6 10.22 12.26 11.52
N ASP A 7 9.53 11.13 11.55
CA ASP A 7 9.12 10.41 10.35
C ASP A 7 8.44 11.38 9.38
N PRO A 8 8.99 11.61 8.18
CA PRO A 8 8.44 12.54 7.21
C PRO A 8 7.08 12.07 6.68
N PHE A 9 6.74 10.79 6.88
CA PHE A 9 5.50 10.20 6.40
C PHE A 9 4.50 10.09 7.55
N ARG A 10 3.40 10.82 7.47
CA ARG A 10 2.24 10.56 8.33
C ARG A 10 1.61 9.24 7.91
N LEU A 11 1.82 8.20 8.71
CA LEU A 11 1.16 6.91 8.56
C LEU A 11 -0.15 6.96 9.36
N ARG A 12 -1.27 6.83 8.69
CA ARG A 12 -2.57 6.67 9.31
C ARG A 12 -2.99 5.20 9.19
N VAL A 13 -3.13 4.55 10.32
CA VAL A 13 -3.63 3.17 10.39
C VAL A 13 -5.08 3.22 10.85
N ASP A 14 -5.95 2.54 10.14
CA ASP A 14 -7.35 2.40 10.51
C ASP A 14 -7.51 1.70 11.86
N ASP A 15 -8.56 2.06 12.61
CA ASP A 15 -8.78 1.55 13.95
C ASP A 15 -9.00 0.02 14.00
N GLU A 16 -9.68 -0.56 12.99
CA GLU A 16 -9.86 -2.02 12.89
C GLU A 16 -8.51 -2.72 12.68
N VAL A 17 -7.68 -2.16 11.81
CA VAL A 17 -6.33 -2.67 11.51
C VAL A 17 -5.44 -2.56 12.75
N ALA A 18 -5.43 -1.41 13.41
CA ALA A 18 -4.65 -1.18 14.62
C ALA A 18 -5.07 -2.13 15.75
N ALA A 19 -6.39 -2.30 15.96
CA ALA A 19 -6.92 -3.24 16.94
C ALA A 19 -6.55 -4.69 16.62
N ALA A 20 -6.62 -5.08 15.33
CA ALA A 20 -6.24 -6.43 14.90
C ALA A 20 -4.75 -6.72 15.19
N LEU A 21 -3.87 -5.79 14.84
CA LEU A 21 -2.44 -5.91 15.07
C LEU A 21 -2.11 -6.00 16.57
N SER A 22 -2.73 -5.15 17.39
CA SER A 22 -2.51 -5.16 18.85
C SER A 22 -2.97 -6.46 19.52
N GLN A 23 -3.98 -7.12 18.95
CA GLN A 23 -4.52 -8.40 19.43
C GLN A 23 -3.83 -9.62 18.80
N GLY A 24 -2.83 -9.44 17.95
CA GLY A 24 -2.16 -10.53 17.23
C GLY A 24 -3.05 -11.23 16.20
N ARG A 25 -4.14 -10.59 15.75
CA ARG A 25 -4.98 -11.11 14.67
C ARG A 25 -4.30 -10.94 13.31
N PRO A 26 -4.51 -11.85 12.36
CA PRO A 26 -3.90 -11.75 11.04
C PRO A 26 -4.47 -10.54 10.28
N VAL A 27 -3.55 -9.79 9.66
CA VAL A 27 -3.86 -8.64 8.78
C VAL A 27 -3.20 -8.86 7.44
N VAL A 28 -3.91 -8.57 6.35
CA VAL A 28 -3.40 -8.67 4.97
C VAL A 28 -3.43 -7.30 4.32
N ALA A 29 -2.26 -6.78 3.95
CA ALA A 29 -2.15 -5.55 3.17
C ALA A 29 -2.53 -5.80 1.71
N LEU A 30 -3.22 -4.83 1.11
CA LEU A 30 -3.69 -4.86 -0.29
C LEU A 30 -3.26 -3.57 -0.99
N GLU A 31 -2.80 -3.69 -2.24
CA GLU A 31 -2.50 -2.52 -3.07
C GLU A 31 -3.78 -1.83 -3.58
N SER A 32 -3.65 -0.57 -3.98
CA SER A 32 -4.77 0.19 -4.54
C SER A 32 -4.62 0.52 -6.04
N THR A 33 -3.45 0.25 -6.64
CA THR A 33 -3.28 0.43 -8.09
C THR A 33 -4.29 -0.40 -8.89
N LEU A 34 -4.63 -1.60 -8.43
CA LEU A 34 -5.63 -2.44 -9.05
C LEU A 34 -7.02 -1.78 -9.06
N ILE A 35 -7.35 -1.02 -8.02
CA ILE A 35 -8.62 -0.30 -7.89
C ILE A 35 -8.64 0.91 -8.83
N ALA A 36 -7.59 1.75 -8.80
CA ALA A 36 -7.56 3.00 -9.55
C ALA A 36 -7.30 2.82 -11.05
N HIS A 37 -6.57 1.78 -11.44
CA HIS A 37 -6.04 1.61 -12.81
C HIS A 37 -6.28 0.23 -13.42
N GLY A 38 -6.89 -0.72 -12.68
CA GLY A 38 -7.07 -2.10 -13.17
C GLY A 38 -8.31 -2.26 -14.04
N LEU A 39 -9.48 -1.91 -13.53
CA LEU A 39 -10.76 -2.06 -14.21
C LEU A 39 -11.52 -0.73 -14.26
N PRO A 40 -12.44 -0.54 -15.22
CA PRO A 40 -13.31 0.62 -15.23
C PRO A 40 -14.34 0.56 -14.08
N TRP A 41 -14.89 1.73 -13.72
CA TRP A 41 -16.04 1.83 -12.87
C TRP A 41 -17.29 1.21 -13.55
N PRO A 42 -18.16 0.44 -12.84
CA PRO A 42 -18.12 0.12 -11.40
C PRO A 42 -17.32 -1.16 -11.05
N ASP A 43 -16.79 -1.89 -12.03
CA ASP A 43 -16.17 -3.22 -11.83
C ASP A 43 -14.96 -3.15 -10.87
N ASN A 44 -14.26 -2.02 -10.86
CA ASN A 44 -13.10 -1.82 -9.99
C ASN A 44 -13.47 -1.76 -8.50
N ILE A 45 -14.57 -1.12 -8.13
CA ILE A 45 -15.01 -1.10 -6.72
C ILE A 45 -15.61 -2.44 -6.31
N GLU A 46 -16.34 -3.11 -7.20
CA GLU A 46 -16.87 -4.44 -6.93
C GLU A 46 -15.73 -5.44 -6.67
N LEU A 47 -14.66 -5.37 -7.49
CA LEU A 47 -13.46 -6.18 -7.29
C LEU A 47 -12.81 -5.88 -5.93
N ALA A 48 -12.63 -4.61 -5.57
CA ALA A 48 -12.05 -4.23 -4.29
C ALA A 48 -12.83 -4.81 -3.11
N GLN A 49 -14.15 -4.68 -3.13
CA GLN A 49 -15.04 -5.24 -2.11
C GLN A 49 -14.97 -6.78 -2.04
N GLN A 50 -14.93 -7.46 -3.19
CA GLN A 50 -14.79 -8.92 -3.26
C GLN A 50 -13.45 -9.40 -2.67
N VAL A 51 -12.36 -8.69 -2.97
CA VAL A 51 -11.03 -9.01 -2.43
C VAL A 51 -11.02 -8.85 -0.91
N GLU A 52 -11.53 -7.73 -0.38
CA GLU A 52 -11.62 -7.54 1.07
C GLU A 52 -12.52 -8.57 1.75
N ALA A 53 -13.68 -8.87 1.15
CA ALA A 53 -14.59 -9.90 1.66
C ALA A 53 -13.91 -11.29 1.68
N THR A 54 -13.09 -11.61 0.68
CA THR A 54 -12.34 -12.86 0.62
C THR A 54 -11.31 -12.95 1.75
N VAL A 55 -10.58 -11.86 2.02
CA VAL A 55 -9.64 -11.78 3.14
C VAL A 55 -10.37 -11.98 4.47
N ARG A 56 -11.52 -11.31 4.65
CA ARG A 56 -12.34 -11.46 5.87
C ARG A 56 -12.89 -12.89 6.04
N ALA A 57 -13.35 -13.51 4.95
CA ALA A 57 -13.80 -14.90 4.97
C ALA A 57 -12.67 -15.87 5.35
N GLY A 58 -11.42 -15.54 5.03
CA GLY A 58 -10.22 -16.26 5.46
C GLY A 58 -9.83 -16.04 6.93
N GLY A 59 -10.57 -15.21 7.68
CA GLY A 59 -10.31 -14.93 9.09
C GLY A 59 -9.25 -13.83 9.33
N ALA A 60 -8.88 -13.08 8.31
CA ALA A 60 -7.93 -11.97 8.40
C ALA A 60 -8.63 -10.61 8.24
N VAL A 61 -7.99 -9.53 8.67
CA VAL A 61 -8.44 -8.17 8.46
C VAL A 61 -7.76 -7.63 7.20
N PRO A 62 -8.51 -7.15 6.18
CA PRO A 62 -7.93 -6.49 5.03
C PRO A 62 -7.44 -5.08 5.39
N ALA A 63 -6.33 -4.69 4.82
CA ALA A 63 -5.75 -3.37 4.98
C ALA A 63 -5.35 -2.81 3.60
N THR A 64 -6.33 -2.29 2.87
CA THR A 64 -6.08 -1.61 1.59
C THR A 64 -5.28 -0.33 1.83
N VAL A 65 -4.24 -0.08 1.04
CA VAL A 65 -3.29 1.01 1.24
C VAL A 65 -3.39 2.03 0.10
N ALA A 66 -3.48 3.31 0.44
CA ALA A 66 -3.40 4.41 -0.52
C ALA A 66 -2.78 5.66 0.12
N MET A 67 -2.33 6.58 -0.72
CA MET A 67 -1.99 7.93 -0.30
C MET A 67 -3.21 8.83 -0.50
N ILE A 68 -3.68 9.48 0.56
CA ILE A 68 -4.85 10.39 0.54
C ILE A 68 -4.44 11.71 1.16
N ALA A 69 -4.54 12.79 0.39
CA ALA A 69 -4.19 14.15 0.81
C ALA A 69 -2.78 14.23 1.46
N GLY A 70 -1.81 13.49 0.91
CA GLY A 70 -0.44 13.45 1.41
C GLY A 70 -0.23 12.57 2.65
N GLU A 71 -1.25 11.85 3.12
CA GLU A 71 -1.13 10.88 4.21
C GLU A 71 -1.12 9.45 3.66
N LEU A 72 -0.21 8.63 4.15
CA LEU A 72 -0.15 7.20 3.81
C LEU A 72 -1.14 6.44 4.70
N CYS A 73 -2.26 6.02 4.12
CA CYS A 73 -3.37 5.36 4.80
C CYS A 73 -3.25 3.84 4.67
N VAL A 74 -3.37 3.13 5.79
CA VAL A 74 -3.33 1.66 5.88
C VAL A 74 -4.65 1.18 6.50
N GLY A 75 -5.46 0.52 5.72
CA GLY A 75 -6.87 0.30 5.98
C GLY A 75 -7.69 1.49 5.46
N LEU A 76 -8.49 1.26 4.44
CA LEU A 76 -9.40 2.25 3.89
C LEU A 76 -10.83 1.86 4.23
N ASP A 77 -11.63 2.86 4.57
CA ASP A 77 -13.08 2.68 4.64
C ASP A 77 -13.70 2.64 3.24
N LEU A 78 -15.00 2.34 3.17
CA LEU A 78 -15.71 2.20 1.90
C LEU A 78 -15.73 3.51 1.09
N GLU A 79 -15.87 4.67 1.74
CA GLU A 79 -15.87 5.97 1.07
C GLU A 79 -14.50 6.27 0.46
N GLN A 80 -13.44 5.92 1.15
CA GLN A 80 -12.06 6.05 0.66
C GLN A 80 -11.78 5.11 -0.50
N ILE A 81 -12.23 3.84 -0.42
CA ILE A 81 -12.12 2.89 -1.55
C ILE A 81 -12.89 3.40 -2.76
N GLU A 82 -14.10 3.93 -2.57
CA GLU A 82 -14.87 4.54 -3.65
C GLU A 82 -14.17 5.77 -4.23
N SER A 83 -13.56 6.60 -3.39
CA SER A 83 -12.76 7.74 -3.83
C SER A 83 -11.56 7.31 -4.69
N VAL A 84 -10.87 6.24 -4.31
CA VAL A 84 -9.78 5.64 -5.11
C VAL A 84 -10.31 5.12 -6.45
N ALA A 85 -11.46 4.46 -6.43
CA ALA A 85 -12.06 3.84 -7.63
C ALA A 85 -12.57 4.86 -8.66
N ARG A 86 -13.10 6.02 -8.20
CA ARG A 86 -13.65 7.08 -9.06
C ARG A 86 -12.69 8.24 -9.30
N GLY A 87 -11.71 8.42 -8.42
CA GLY A 87 -10.88 9.61 -8.36
C GLY A 87 -9.67 9.57 -9.29
N HIS A 88 -9.01 10.72 -9.36
CA HIS A 88 -7.72 10.84 -10.04
C HIS A 88 -6.58 10.56 -9.06
N PHE A 89 -6.28 9.27 -8.88
CA PHE A 89 -5.16 8.81 -8.07
C PHE A 89 -3.99 8.47 -9.00
N VAL A 90 -2.85 9.14 -8.80
CA VAL A 90 -1.64 8.80 -9.57
C VAL A 90 -1.08 7.46 -9.08
N LYS A 91 -0.43 6.72 -9.97
CA LYS A 91 0.27 5.49 -9.58
C LYS A 91 1.52 5.84 -8.78
N VAL A 92 1.69 5.25 -7.59
CA VAL A 92 2.73 5.61 -6.62
C VAL A 92 3.55 4.40 -6.23
N ALA A 93 4.85 4.44 -6.53
CA ALA A 93 5.83 3.52 -5.99
C ALA A 93 6.45 4.08 -4.68
N ALA A 94 7.24 3.28 -3.98
CA ALA A 94 7.87 3.71 -2.73
C ALA A 94 8.72 4.98 -2.88
N ALA A 95 9.39 5.15 -4.03
CA ALA A 95 10.20 6.34 -4.32
C ALA A 95 9.37 7.62 -4.52
N ASP A 96 8.09 7.49 -4.86
CA ASP A 96 7.20 8.62 -5.16
C ASP A 96 6.47 9.15 -3.92
N LEU A 97 6.57 8.45 -2.79
CA LEU A 97 5.86 8.82 -1.56
C LEU A 97 6.25 10.21 -1.05
N GLY A 98 7.55 10.52 -1.03
CA GLY A 98 8.05 11.81 -0.53
C GLY A 98 7.49 13.01 -1.27
N PRO A 99 7.60 13.09 -2.60
CA PRO A 99 6.98 14.14 -3.42
C PRO A 99 5.47 14.27 -3.19
N LEU A 100 4.77 13.15 -3.03
CA LEU A 100 3.32 13.18 -2.84
C LEU A 100 2.91 13.72 -1.46
N VAL A 101 3.66 13.39 -0.41
CA VAL A 101 3.49 13.99 0.93
C VAL A 101 3.67 15.50 0.86
N ALA A 102 4.73 15.97 0.18
CA ALA A 102 5.04 17.40 0.10
C ALA A 102 3.96 18.22 -0.64
N THR A 103 3.26 17.60 -1.59
CA THR A 103 2.20 18.26 -2.38
C THR A 103 0.80 18.04 -1.84
N GLY A 104 0.61 17.20 -0.83
CA GLY A 104 -0.71 16.83 -0.35
C GLY A 104 -1.53 16.05 -1.38
N GLY A 105 -0.86 15.29 -2.26
CA GLY A 105 -1.48 14.60 -3.38
C GLY A 105 -2.15 13.27 -3.01
N ASN A 106 -2.94 12.75 -3.97
CA ASN A 106 -3.58 11.44 -3.88
C ASN A 106 -2.86 10.42 -4.76
N GLY A 107 -2.65 9.21 -4.25
CA GLY A 107 -1.93 8.17 -4.97
C GLY A 107 -2.42 6.76 -4.66
N ALA A 108 -2.56 5.97 -5.72
CA ALA A 108 -2.81 4.54 -5.64
C ALA A 108 -1.47 3.80 -5.52
N THR A 109 -1.29 3.08 -4.44
CA THR A 109 -0.01 2.43 -4.12
C THR A 109 0.22 1.18 -4.97
N THR A 110 1.43 1.07 -5.52
CA THR A 110 1.93 -0.16 -6.14
C THR A 110 2.39 -1.16 -5.07
N VAL A 111 2.87 -2.31 -5.51
CA VAL A 111 3.47 -3.32 -4.62
C VAL A 111 4.54 -2.70 -3.73
N SER A 112 5.49 -1.93 -4.28
CA SER A 112 6.60 -1.37 -3.51
C SER A 112 6.14 -0.39 -2.44
N ALA A 113 5.20 0.51 -2.76
CA ALA A 113 4.65 1.45 -1.79
C ALA A 113 3.78 0.77 -0.73
N THR A 114 2.98 -0.24 -1.14
CA THR A 114 2.14 -1.01 -0.20
C THR A 114 2.99 -1.82 0.78
N VAL A 115 4.02 -2.49 0.28
CA VAL A 115 4.98 -3.24 1.11
C VAL A 115 5.70 -2.32 2.09
N TYR A 116 6.08 -1.11 1.66
CA TYR A 116 6.66 -0.10 2.54
C TYR A 116 5.69 0.29 3.67
N ALA A 117 4.44 0.64 3.33
CA ALA A 117 3.41 1.00 4.29
C ALA A 117 3.09 -0.13 5.28
N ALA A 118 2.89 -1.36 4.75
CA ALA A 118 2.59 -2.56 5.52
C ALA A 118 3.64 -2.82 6.60
N ALA A 119 4.91 -2.72 6.23
CA ALA A 119 5.98 -2.95 7.18
C ALA A 119 6.05 -1.91 8.28
N ARG A 120 5.81 -0.64 7.95
CA ARG A 120 5.74 0.43 8.96
C ARG A 120 4.56 0.27 9.90
N ALA A 121 3.45 -0.28 9.40
CA ALA A 121 2.29 -0.62 10.22
C ALA A 121 2.47 -1.92 11.03
N GLY A 122 3.53 -2.70 10.79
CA GLY A 122 3.75 -4.00 11.42
C GLY A 122 2.98 -5.16 10.78
N ILE A 123 2.51 -5.00 9.54
CA ILE A 123 1.81 -6.04 8.79
C ILE A 123 2.81 -6.91 8.06
N SER A 124 2.75 -8.23 8.27
CA SER A 124 3.70 -9.21 7.72
C SER A 124 3.23 -9.87 6.44
N VAL A 125 1.94 -9.77 6.11
CA VAL A 125 1.34 -10.45 4.94
C VAL A 125 0.81 -9.40 3.96
N PHE A 126 1.14 -9.58 2.69
CA PHE A 126 0.70 -8.75 1.59
C PHE A 126 0.16 -9.65 0.48
N ALA A 127 -0.97 -9.26 -0.13
CA ALA A 127 -1.53 -9.93 -1.29
C ALA A 127 -1.67 -8.96 -2.46
N THR A 128 -1.36 -9.43 -3.67
CA THR A 128 -1.44 -8.65 -4.90
C THR A 128 -1.90 -9.51 -6.07
N GLY A 129 -2.60 -8.90 -7.01
CA GLY A 129 -2.97 -9.53 -8.28
C GLY A 129 -1.81 -9.63 -9.28
N GLY A 130 -0.70 -8.91 -9.05
CA GLY A 130 0.47 -8.93 -9.92
C GLY A 130 1.64 -8.12 -9.37
N ILE A 131 2.83 -8.54 -9.71
CA ILE A 131 4.08 -7.87 -9.36
C ILE A 131 4.68 -7.32 -10.65
N GLY A 132 5.17 -6.07 -10.62
CA GLY A 132 5.91 -5.50 -11.73
C GLY A 132 7.18 -6.31 -12.04
N GLY A 133 7.50 -6.46 -13.32
CA GLY A 133 8.60 -7.29 -13.80
C GLY A 133 9.71 -6.51 -14.47
N VAL A 134 10.37 -7.15 -15.42
CA VAL A 134 11.41 -6.59 -16.28
C VAL A 134 10.86 -6.54 -17.68
N HIS A 135 10.86 -5.36 -18.33
CA HIS A 135 10.45 -5.23 -19.71
C HIS A 135 11.50 -5.83 -20.66
N ARG A 136 11.02 -6.60 -21.67
CA ARG A 136 11.90 -7.14 -22.70
C ARG A 136 12.30 -6.02 -23.65
N GLY A 137 13.60 -5.78 -23.77
CA GLY A 137 14.14 -4.81 -24.73
C GLY A 137 15.01 -3.70 -24.10
N ASP A 138 14.69 -3.26 -22.90
CA ASP A 138 15.53 -2.32 -22.16
C ASP A 138 16.06 -2.99 -20.88
N ALA A 139 17.37 -3.27 -20.85
CA ALA A 139 18.02 -3.98 -19.75
C ALA A 139 17.95 -3.24 -18.41
N TRP A 140 17.45 -1.99 -18.41
CA TRP A 140 17.37 -1.11 -17.23
C TRP A 140 15.93 -0.85 -16.78
N ASP A 141 14.92 -1.31 -17.50
CA ASP A 141 13.52 -1.14 -17.11
C ASP A 141 13.07 -2.29 -16.18
N VAL A 142 13.51 -2.19 -14.94
CA VAL A 142 13.19 -3.12 -13.87
C VAL A 142 12.23 -2.45 -12.89
N SER A 143 11.09 -3.08 -12.60
CA SER A 143 10.14 -2.57 -11.62
C SER A 143 10.79 -2.39 -10.24
N SER A 144 10.50 -1.26 -9.59
CA SER A 144 10.88 -0.99 -8.21
C SER A 144 10.32 -2.02 -7.21
N ASP A 145 9.26 -2.73 -7.59
CA ASP A 145 8.67 -3.81 -6.80
C ASP A 145 9.69 -4.91 -6.50
N LEU A 146 10.45 -5.35 -7.53
CA LEU A 146 11.44 -6.42 -7.38
C LEU A 146 12.57 -6.00 -6.43
N THR A 147 13.05 -4.76 -6.56
CA THR A 147 14.09 -4.22 -5.68
C THR A 147 13.61 -4.11 -4.22
N THR A 148 12.36 -3.67 -4.02
CA THR A 148 11.78 -3.53 -2.68
C THR A 148 11.56 -4.89 -2.02
N LEU A 149 11.05 -5.88 -2.77
CA LEU A 149 10.85 -7.24 -2.26
C LEU A 149 12.18 -7.93 -1.93
N ALA A 150 13.21 -7.75 -2.78
CA ALA A 150 14.54 -8.31 -2.53
C ALA A 150 15.18 -7.79 -1.24
N LYS A 151 15.02 -6.51 -0.92
CA LYS A 151 15.55 -5.90 0.31
C LYS A 151 14.86 -6.40 1.59
N ARG A 152 13.68 -7.00 1.49
CA ARG A 152 12.93 -7.54 2.64
C ARG A 152 13.30 -8.97 3.04
N HIS A 153 14.16 -9.65 2.31
CA HIS A 153 14.52 -11.04 2.59
C HIS A 153 15.07 -11.25 4.01
N ASP A 154 15.60 -10.20 4.65
CA ASP A 154 16.21 -10.27 5.99
C ASP A 154 15.26 -9.82 7.12
N GLY A 155 13.98 -9.58 6.84
CA GLY A 155 12.98 -9.17 7.85
C GLY A 155 13.21 -7.80 8.47
N LYS A 156 14.15 -7.02 7.97
CA LYS A 156 14.44 -5.66 8.40
C LYS A 156 14.31 -4.69 7.24
N PHE A 157 13.55 -3.60 7.45
CA PHE A 157 13.69 -2.45 6.56
C PHE A 157 15.06 -1.83 6.75
N PRO A 158 15.69 -1.32 5.67
CA PRO A 158 16.82 -0.45 5.86
C PRO A 158 16.33 0.78 6.64
N THR A 159 16.67 0.84 7.91
CA THR A 159 16.74 2.10 8.64
C THR A 159 17.91 2.82 8.00
N GLU A 160 17.64 3.94 7.33
CA GLU A 160 18.69 4.78 6.79
C GLU A 160 19.68 5.12 7.90
N SER A 161 20.92 4.71 7.66
CA SER A 161 22.08 5.13 8.46
C SER A 161 22.58 6.47 7.97
#